data_9a9ef931df37fd182aa305a676ab69a0
#
_entry.id   9a9ef931df37fd182aa305a676ab69a0
#
_cell.length_a   1.000
_cell.length_b   1.000
_cell.length_c   1.000
_cell.angle_alpha   90.00
_cell.angle_beta   90.00
_cell.angle_gamma   90.00
#
_symmetry.space_group_name_H-M   'P 1'
#
loop_
_entity.id
_entity.type
_entity.pdbx_description
1 polymer ?
#
loop_
_entity_poly.entity_id
_entity_poly.type
_entity_poly.pdbx_seq_one_letter_code
_entity_poly.pdbx_strand_id
1 'polypeptide(L)'
;MKNIIAILFITIFSINTNAQIAKAELIATGLTCSMCSNAINKQFKNMPEVDRVETDLNTNTFTVYLKKGNSLTPKTFKDKVEKAGFFIGSLVLTIPFNNIKAADNIVFENNNASYVFIDTKPQILTGDTKVKVLDKGFVTQKEYKKLTKSLAKYPSYVSNSNASFHLKTL
;
A
#
# COMPACT_ATOMS: atom_id res chain seq x y z
N MET A 1 14.72 -31.07 51.38
CA MET A 1 15.00 -29.73 50.87
C MET A 1 14.65 -29.75 49.38
N LYS A 2 13.46 -29.31 49.04
CA LYS A 2 12.91 -29.40 47.67
C LYS A 2 13.12 -28.04 47.01
N ASN A 3 14.02 -28.01 46.03
CA ASN A 3 14.21 -26.82 45.19
C ASN A 3 13.09 -26.76 44.16
N ILE A 4 12.15 -25.85 44.35
CA ILE A 4 11.13 -25.51 43.39
C ILE A 4 11.75 -24.46 42.44
N ILE A 5 12.22 -24.91 41.28
CA ILE A 5 12.62 -24.05 40.20
C ILE A 5 11.33 -23.59 39.52
N ALA A 6 10.90 -22.37 39.85
CA ALA A 6 9.82 -21.70 39.15
C ALA A 6 10.35 -21.23 37.77
N ILE A 7 10.06 -22.01 36.73
CA ILE A 7 10.30 -21.57 35.34
C ILE A 7 9.25 -20.54 35.01
N LEU A 8 9.66 -19.27 35.08
CA LEU A 8 8.88 -18.14 34.63
C LEU A 8 8.81 -18.21 33.10
N PHE A 9 7.73 -18.75 32.58
CA PHE A 9 7.43 -18.80 31.15
C PHE A 9 7.04 -17.38 30.73
N ILE A 10 8.02 -16.56 30.31
CA ILE A 10 7.78 -15.27 29.68
C ILE A 10 7.26 -15.59 28.27
N THR A 11 5.96 -15.66 28.12
CA THR A 11 5.31 -15.63 26.81
C THR A 11 5.56 -14.26 26.19
N ILE A 12 6.55 -14.19 25.31
CA ILE A 12 6.74 -13.04 24.44
C ILE A 12 5.51 -12.99 23.52
N PHE A 13 4.53 -12.21 23.91
CA PHE A 13 3.43 -11.82 23.02
C PHE A 13 4.06 -10.98 21.91
N SER A 14 4.41 -11.64 20.81
CA SER A 14 4.72 -10.95 19.56
C SER A 14 3.45 -10.23 19.12
N ILE A 15 3.33 -8.95 19.43
CA ILE A 15 2.27 -8.10 18.91
C ILE A 15 2.58 -7.95 17.42
N ASN A 16 2.03 -8.85 16.61
CA ASN A 16 1.99 -8.67 15.18
C ASN A 16 1.11 -7.44 14.91
N THR A 17 1.70 -6.27 14.84
CA THR A 17 1.04 -5.08 14.36
C THR A 17 0.87 -5.23 12.85
N ASN A 18 -0.16 -5.97 12.46
CA ASN A 18 -0.56 -6.03 11.06
C ASN A 18 -1.03 -4.64 10.64
N ALA A 19 -0.17 -3.88 10.02
CA ALA A 19 -0.48 -2.57 9.43
C ALA A 19 -1.29 -2.80 8.14
N GLN A 20 -2.47 -3.41 8.27
CA GLN A 20 -3.35 -3.71 7.15
C GLN A 20 -3.76 -2.44 6.41
N ILE A 21 -3.97 -2.52 5.11
CA ILE A 21 -4.48 -1.39 4.33
C ILE A 21 -5.94 -1.16 4.76
N ALA A 22 -6.25 0.04 5.27
CA ALA A 22 -7.62 0.39 5.64
C ALA A 22 -8.41 0.96 4.45
N LYS A 23 -7.72 1.69 3.58
CA LYS A 23 -8.33 2.33 2.40
C LYS A 23 -7.30 2.46 1.29
N ALA A 24 -7.75 2.31 0.04
CA ALA A 24 -6.97 2.62 -1.15
C ALA A 24 -7.68 3.67 -2.00
N GLU A 25 -6.99 4.75 -2.33
CA GLU A 25 -7.43 5.81 -3.24
C GLU A 25 -6.60 5.69 -4.51
N LEU A 26 -7.22 5.29 -5.61
CA LEU A 26 -6.51 5.10 -6.87
C LEU A 26 -7.14 5.95 -7.99
N ILE A 27 -6.29 6.48 -8.84
CA ILE A 27 -6.69 7.13 -10.09
C ILE A 27 -6.38 6.16 -11.22
N ALA A 28 -7.40 5.79 -11.98
CA ALA A 28 -7.22 4.94 -13.15
C ALA A 28 -7.03 5.79 -14.41
N THR A 29 -6.21 5.28 -15.35
CA THR A 29 -5.93 5.91 -16.63
C THR A 29 -6.45 5.08 -17.79
N GLY A 30 -6.74 5.73 -18.92
CA GLY A 30 -7.31 5.08 -20.10
C GLY A 30 -8.85 5.04 -20.08
N LEU A 31 -9.49 5.62 -19.08
CA LEU A 31 -10.93 5.72 -19.01
C LEU A 31 -11.45 6.78 -19.97
N THR A 32 -12.34 6.38 -20.87
CA THR A 32 -12.95 7.29 -21.87
C THR A 32 -14.46 7.43 -21.69
N CYS A 33 -15.08 6.62 -20.84
CA CYS A 33 -16.52 6.63 -20.60
C CYS A 33 -16.89 6.04 -19.24
N SER A 34 -18.13 6.31 -18.80
CA SER A 34 -18.68 5.81 -17.53
C SER A 34 -18.76 4.28 -17.44
N MET A 35 -18.93 3.59 -18.57
CA MET A 35 -18.90 2.11 -18.62
C MET A 35 -17.53 1.55 -18.22
N CYS A 36 -16.46 2.23 -18.61
CA CYS A 36 -15.10 1.87 -18.26
C CYS A 36 -14.89 1.95 -16.73
N SER A 37 -15.35 3.04 -16.11
CA SER A 37 -15.30 3.19 -14.64
C SER A 37 -16.13 2.11 -13.94
N ASN A 38 -17.27 1.74 -14.50
CA ASN A 38 -18.10 0.68 -13.93
C ASN A 38 -17.41 -0.70 -13.98
N ALA A 39 -16.62 -0.98 -15.01
CA ALA A 39 -15.83 -2.22 -15.08
C ALA A 39 -14.84 -2.35 -13.92
N ILE A 40 -14.11 -1.26 -13.61
CA ILE A 40 -13.19 -1.22 -12.46
C ILE A 40 -13.95 -1.35 -11.14
N ASN A 41 -15.03 -0.59 -10.97
CA ASN A 41 -15.88 -0.62 -9.78
C ASN A 41 -16.37 -2.06 -9.48
N LYS A 42 -16.83 -2.78 -10.52
CA LYS A 42 -17.26 -4.18 -10.42
C LYS A 42 -16.12 -5.11 -9.97
N GLN A 43 -14.87 -4.90 -10.45
CA GLN A 43 -13.72 -5.70 -10.01
C GLN A 43 -13.49 -5.55 -8.51
N PHE A 44 -13.57 -4.34 -7.97
CA PHE A 44 -13.38 -4.12 -6.54
C PHE A 44 -14.57 -4.59 -5.70
N LYS A 45 -15.80 -4.32 -6.11
CA LYS A 45 -17.01 -4.75 -5.39
C LYS A 45 -17.12 -6.28 -5.26
N ASN A 46 -16.52 -7.02 -6.18
CA ASN A 46 -16.52 -8.50 -6.14
C ASN A 46 -15.43 -9.07 -5.23
N MET A 47 -14.65 -8.24 -4.52
CA MET A 47 -13.63 -8.71 -3.58
C MET A 47 -14.24 -8.88 -2.18
N PRO A 48 -14.05 -10.03 -1.53
CA PRO A 48 -14.60 -10.29 -0.19
C PRO A 48 -14.02 -9.35 0.88
N GLU A 49 -12.80 -8.85 0.67
CA GLU A 49 -12.09 -7.93 1.57
C GLU A 49 -12.59 -6.48 1.47
N VAL A 50 -13.37 -6.16 0.43
CA VAL A 50 -13.90 -4.81 0.21
C VAL A 50 -15.20 -4.62 0.99
N ASP A 51 -15.26 -3.52 1.73
CA ASP A 51 -16.46 -3.05 2.41
C ASP A 51 -17.35 -2.26 1.44
N ARG A 52 -16.78 -1.21 0.85
CA ARG A 52 -17.47 -0.39 -0.15
C ARG A 52 -16.48 0.26 -1.13
N VAL A 53 -17.00 0.69 -2.27
CA VAL A 53 -16.28 1.44 -3.31
C VAL A 53 -17.05 2.71 -3.63
N GLU A 54 -16.36 3.84 -3.56
CA GLU A 54 -16.83 5.14 -4.03
C GLU A 54 -16.09 5.50 -5.31
N THR A 55 -16.78 6.09 -6.27
CA THR A 55 -16.20 6.43 -7.58
C THR A 55 -16.50 7.89 -7.91
N ASP A 56 -15.47 8.69 -8.12
CA ASP A 56 -15.59 10.02 -8.68
C ASP A 56 -15.23 9.96 -10.17
N LEU A 57 -16.25 10.14 -11.01
CA LEU A 57 -16.12 10.09 -12.47
C LEU A 57 -15.40 11.32 -13.04
N ASN A 58 -15.39 12.45 -12.33
CA ASN A 58 -14.74 13.67 -12.80
C ASN A 58 -13.21 13.57 -12.75
N THR A 59 -12.72 12.91 -11.69
CA THR A 59 -11.29 12.73 -11.45
C THR A 59 -10.80 11.31 -11.79
N ASN A 60 -11.72 10.40 -12.18
CA ASN A 60 -11.43 8.97 -12.35
C ASN A 60 -10.81 8.33 -11.10
N THR A 61 -11.24 8.82 -9.93
CA THR A 61 -10.76 8.31 -8.64
C THR A 61 -11.69 7.25 -8.08
N PHE A 62 -11.11 6.14 -7.65
CA PHE A 62 -11.79 5.07 -6.94
C PHE A 62 -11.28 5.03 -5.51
N THR A 63 -12.18 5.18 -4.56
CA THR A 63 -11.89 5.01 -3.13
C THR A 63 -12.44 3.67 -2.68
N VAL A 64 -11.53 2.75 -2.36
CA VAL A 64 -11.85 1.38 -1.94
C VAL A 64 -11.64 1.29 -0.44
N TYR A 65 -12.71 1.09 0.31
CA TYR A 65 -12.68 0.87 1.75
C TYR A 65 -12.59 -0.62 2.05
N LEU A 66 -11.71 -1.01 2.95
CA LEU A 66 -11.39 -2.39 3.22
C LEU A 66 -11.88 -2.84 4.60
N LYS A 67 -12.32 -4.08 4.67
CA LYS A 67 -12.65 -4.73 5.94
C LYS A 67 -11.39 -4.96 6.77
N LYS A 68 -11.53 -4.95 8.08
CA LYS A 68 -10.46 -5.32 9.00
C LYS A 68 -10.03 -6.78 8.79
N GLY A 69 -8.77 -7.08 9.03
CA GLY A 69 -8.23 -8.43 8.87
C GLY A 69 -7.87 -8.81 7.42
N ASN A 70 -7.88 -7.83 6.48
CA ASN A 70 -7.45 -8.12 5.11
C ASN A 70 -5.92 -8.25 5.03
N SER A 71 -5.47 -9.04 4.05
CA SER A 71 -4.05 -9.27 3.75
C SER A 71 -3.66 -8.70 2.37
N LEU A 72 -4.37 -7.67 1.90
CA LEU A 72 -4.14 -7.11 0.58
C LEU A 72 -2.81 -6.36 0.51
N THR A 73 -2.22 -6.39 -0.68
CA THR A 73 -1.00 -5.65 -1.02
C THR A 73 -1.29 -4.67 -2.18
N PRO A 74 -0.42 -3.70 -2.45
CA PRO A 74 -0.57 -2.80 -3.60
C PRO A 74 -0.79 -3.56 -4.91
N LYS A 75 -0.14 -4.72 -5.08
CA LYS A 75 -0.27 -5.56 -6.26
C LYS A 75 -1.72 -5.97 -6.53
N THR A 76 -2.48 -6.26 -5.50
CA THR A 76 -3.89 -6.67 -5.66
C THR A 76 -4.73 -5.61 -6.36
N PHE A 77 -4.55 -4.33 -6.00
CA PHE A 77 -5.27 -3.23 -6.64
C PHE A 77 -4.87 -3.09 -8.10
N LYS A 78 -3.57 -3.20 -8.39
CA LYS A 78 -3.05 -3.17 -9.77
C LYS A 78 -3.66 -4.29 -10.61
N ASP A 79 -3.61 -5.52 -10.13
CA ASP A 79 -4.12 -6.69 -10.86
C ASP A 79 -5.63 -6.53 -11.17
N LYS A 80 -6.42 -5.94 -10.26
CA LYS A 80 -7.85 -5.71 -10.48
C LYS A 80 -8.13 -4.65 -11.54
N VAL A 81 -7.36 -3.56 -11.55
CA VAL A 81 -7.47 -2.50 -12.56
C VAL A 81 -7.02 -3.02 -13.94
N GLU A 82 -5.90 -3.74 -14.00
CA GLU A 82 -5.38 -4.36 -15.22
C GLU A 82 -6.34 -5.42 -15.78
N LYS A 83 -6.98 -6.22 -14.91
CA LYS A 83 -8.02 -7.18 -15.31
C LYS A 83 -9.25 -6.51 -15.94
N ALA A 84 -9.54 -5.27 -15.55
CA ALA A 84 -10.58 -4.47 -16.20
C ALA A 84 -10.11 -3.82 -17.51
N GLY A 85 -8.83 -3.97 -17.91
CA GLY A 85 -8.25 -3.43 -19.14
C GLY A 85 -7.68 -2.01 -19.01
N PHE A 86 -7.42 -1.55 -17.77
CA PHE A 86 -6.95 -0.19 -17.48
C PHE A 86 -5.64 -0.19 -16.69
N PHE A 87 -5.10 1.00 -16.43
CA PHE A 87 -3.85 1.15 -15.68
C PHE A 87 -4.03 2.10 -14.50
N ILE A 88 -3.18 1.94 -13.46
CA ILE A 88 -3.13 2.86 -12.35
C ILE A 88 -2.27 4.07 -12.74
N GLY A 89 -2.81 5.26 -12.54
CA GLY A 89 -2.09 6.53 -12.68
C GLY A 89 -1.60 7.09 -11.34
N SER A 90 -2.23 6.69 -10.23
CA SER A 90 -1.78 7.00 -8.86
C SER A 90 -2.42 5.99 -7.90
N LEU A 91 -1.66 5.56 -6.89
CA LEU A 91 -2.18 4.75 -5.78
C LEU A 91 -1.71 5.35 -4.45
N VAL A 92 -2.68 5.74 -3.64
CA VAL A 92 -2.49 6.20 -2.26
C VAL A 92 -3.18 5.21 -1.33
N LEU A 93 -2.44 4.72 -0.34
CA LEU A 93 -2.94 3.81 0.67
C LEU A 93 -3.09 4.55 2.00
N THR A 94 -4.15 4.30 2.72
CA THR A 94 -4.29 4.65 4.13
C THR A 94 -3.98 3.41 4.95
N ILE A 95 -2.94 3.51 5.77
CA ILE A 95 -2.45 2.43 6.62
C ILE A 95 -2.46 2.91 8.07
N PRO A 96 -3.13 2.21 9.00
CA PRO A 96 -3.04 2.49 10.42
C PRO A 96 -1.69 2.01 10.95
N PHE A 97 -0.82 2.94 11.28
CA PHE A 97 0.47 2.66 11.90
C PHE A 97 0.38 2.76 13.43
N ASN A 98 1.22 2.02 14.12
CA ASN A 98 1.35 2.09 15.57
C ASN A 98 2.83 2.34 15.94
N ASN A 99 3.18 3.60 16.10
CA ASN A 99 4.53 4.07 16.48
C ASN A 99 5.65 3.54 15.56
N ILE A 100 5.40 3.54 14.24
CA ILE A 100 6.40 3.13 13.25
C ILE A 100 7.29 4.31 12.88
N LYS A 101 8.61 4.12 13.00
CA LYS A 101 9.57 5.10 12.50
C LYS A 101 9.56 5.11 10.97
N ALA A 102 9.26 6.25 10.37
CA ALA A 102 9.38 6.46 8.93
C ALA A 102 10.53 7.43 8.66
N ALA A 103 11.42 7.04 7.79
CA ALA A 103 12.51 7.85 7.24
C ALA A 103 13.01 7.14 5.97
N ASP A 104 13.83 7.83 5.20
CA ASP A 104 14.47 7.25 4.00
C ASP A 104 15.15 5.92 4.31
N ASN A 105 14.91 4.92 3.44
CA ASN A 105 15.44 3.56 3.51
C ASN A 105 14.99 2.72 4.74
N ILE A 106 14.04 3.20 5.53
CA ILE A 106 13.42 2.36 6.57
C ILE A 106 12.49 1.35 5.89
N VAL A 107 12.69 0.09 6.24
CA VAL A 107 11.92 -1.07 5.72
C VAL A 107 10.97 -1.56 6.80
N PHE A 108 9.76 -1.93 6.41
CA PHE A 108 8.85 -2.69 7.25
C PHE A 108 8.15 -3.78 6.44
N GLU A 109 7.83 -4.86 7.10
CA GLU A 109 7.13 -5.99 6.50
C GLU A 109 5.65 -5.97 6.88
N ASN A 110 4.79 -6.23 5.91
CA ASN A 110 3.35 -6.36 6.14
C ASN A 110 2.71 -7.26 5.09
N ASN A 111 1.86 -8.19 5.52
CA ASN A 111 1.12 -9.10 4.63
C ASN A 111 2.01 -9.81 3.60
N ASN A 112 3.17 -10.34 4.03
CA ASN A 112 4.17 -10.99 3.18
C ASN A 112 4.72 -10.09 2.06
N ALA A 113 4.64 -8.78 2.22
CA ALA A 113 5.25 -7.79 1.34
C ALA A 113 6.19 -6.87 2.11
N SER A 114 7.30 -6.53 1.50
CA SER A 114 8.27 -5.57 2.01
C SER A 114 7.93 -4.17 1.51
N TYR A 115 8.03 -3.20 2.39
CA TYR A 115 7.77 -1.79 2.09
C TYR A 115 8.96 -0.94 2.51
N VAL A 116 9.40 -0.06 1.64
CA VAL A 116 10.55 0.82 1.87
C VAL A 116 10.09 2.27 1.81
N PHE A 117 10.31 3.04 2.86
CA PHE A 117 10.08 4.49 2.81
C PHE A 117 11.22 5.16 2.03
N ILE A 118 10.85 5.99 1.05
CA ILE A 118 11.77 6.81 0.27
C ILE A 118 11.21 8.24 0.12
N ASP A 119 12.10 9.21 0.01
CA ASP A 119 11.75 10.65 -0.06
C ASP A 119 10.82 11.05 1.09
N THR A 120 11.09 10.50 2.28
CA THR A 120 10.28 10.64 3.49
C THR A 120 11.09 11.30 4.59
N LYS A 121 10.58 12.42 5.14
CA LYS A 121 11.20 13.08 6.29
C LYS A 121 11.10 12.19 7.54
N PRO A 122 12.14 12.16 8.38
CA PRO A 122 12.10 11.40 9.63
C PRO A 122 10.91 11.81 10.51
N GLN A 123 10.05 10.85 10.84
CA GLN A 123 8.87 11.03 11.68
C GLN A 123 8.41 9.71 12.29
N ILE A 124 7.58 9.78 13.32
CA ILE A 124 6.88 8.63 13.90
C ILE A 124 5.45 8.63 13.34
N LEU A 125 5.07 7.53 12.70
CA LEU A 125 3.72 7.34 12.17
C LEU A 125 2.84 6.68 13.23
N THR A 126 1.69 7.30 13.49
CA THR A 126 0.69 6.80 14.44
C THR A 126 -0.70 7.07 13.86
N GLY A 127 -1.56 6.05 13.92
CA GLY A 127 -2.92 6.13 13.36
C GLY A 127 -2.94 6.08 11.83
N ASP A 128 -4.05 6.47 11.25
CA ASP A 128 -4.27 6.43 9.81
C ASP A 128 -3.36 7.39 9.06
N THR A 129 -2.42 6.85 8.33
CA THR A 129 -1.44 7.63 7.55
C THR A 129 -1.59 7.33 6.07
N LYS A 130 -1.60 8.38 5.26
CA LYS A 130 -1.60 8.27 3.80
C LYS A 130 -0.17 8.12 3.29
N VAL A 131 0.03 7.10 2.45
CA VAL A 131 1.29 6.83 1.78
C VAL A 131 1.04 6.62 0.28
N LYS A 132 1.88 7.20 -0.56
CA LYS A 132 1.80 7.00 -2.02
C LYS A 132 2.77 5.90 -2.44
N VAL A 133 2.31 4.97 -3.27
CA VAL A 133 3.14 3.95 -3.90
C VAL A 133 3.81 4.54 -5.14
N LEU A 134 5.14 4.45 -5.24
CA LEU A 134 5.91 5.13 -6.28
C LEU A 134 6.42 4.20 -7.38
N ASP A 135 6.20 2.89 -7.27
CA ASP A 135 6.73 1.89 -8.18
C ASP A 135 6.07 1.93 -9.56
N LYS A 136 6.75 1.30 -10.52
CA LYS A 136 6.25 1.13 -11.88
C LYS A 136 4.89 0.43 -11.89
N GLY A 137 3.93 1.05 -12.58
CA GLY A 137 2.55 0.55 -12.67
C GLY A 137 1.62 1.04 -11.56
N PHE A 138 2.14 1.85 -10.60
CA PHE A 138 1.34 2.53 -9.57
C PHE A 138 1.31 4.05 -9.75
N VAL A 139 2.09 4.55 -10.67
CA VAL A 139 2.13 5.94 -11.13
C VAL A 139 2.09 5.97 -12.65
N THR A 140 1.79 7.14 -13.26
CA THR A 140 1.82 7.26 -14.71
C THR A 140 3.24 7.03 -15.26
N GLN A 141 3.34 6.60 -16.52
CA GLN A 141 4.64 6.36 -17.15
C GLN A 141 5.53 7.62 -17.19
N LYS A 142 4.90 8.79 -17.37
CA LYS A 142 5.59 10.09 -17.32
C LYS A 142 6.13 10.39 -15.93
N GLU A 143 5.33 10.14 -14.90
CA GLU A 143 5.73 10.34 -13.50
C GLU A 143 6.85 9.35 -13.14
N TYR A 144 6.71 8.07 -13.48
CA TYR A 144 7.73 7.05 -13.21
C TYR A 144 9.09 7.42 -13.80
N LYS A 145 9.13 7.91 -15.06
CA LYS A 145 10.38 8.39 -15.68
C LYS A 145 11.03 9.57 -14.93
N LYS A 146 10.22 10.46 -14.34
CA LYS A 146 10.73 11.55 -13.49
C LYS A 146 11.25 10.99 -12.15
N LEU A 147 10.48 10.12 -11.52
CA LEU A 147 10.85 9.50 -10.25
C LEU A 147 12.14 8.68 -10.37
N THR A 148 12.33 7.91 -11.43
CA THR A 148 13.58 7.15 -11.66
C THR A 148 14.82 8.04 -11.68
N LYS A 149 14.68 9.28 -12.17
CA LYS A 149 15.80 10.25 -12.16
C LYS A 149 16.00 10.88 -10.78
N SER A 150 14.91 11.36 -10.16
CA SER A 150 14.97 12.07 -8.87
C SER A 150 15.28 11.14 -7.69
N LEU A 151 14.90 9.87 -7.79
CA LEU A 151 15.10 8.85 -6.76
C LEU A 151 16.29 7.92 -7.07
N ALA A 152 17.15 8.28 -8.02
CA ALA A 152 18.34 7.48 -8.37
C ALA A 152 19.31 7.27 -7.19
N LYS A 153 19.24 8.12 -6.16
CA LYS A 153 20.01 7.99 -4.91
C LYS A 153 19.55 6.82 -4.01
N TYR A 154 18.41 6.20 -4.30
CA TYR A 154 17.89 5.05 -3.54
C TYR A 154 18.15 3.75 -4.32
N PRO A 155 19.15 2.93 -3.91
CA PRO A 155 19.50 1.70 -4.64
C PRO A 155 18.35 0.71 -4.75
N SER A 156 17.52 0.58 -3.70
CA SER A 156 16.34 -0.28 -3.69
C SER A 156 15.36 0.08 -4.81
N TYR A 157 15.15 1.38 -5.05
CA TYR A 157 14.23 1.86 -6.09
C TYR A 157 14.79 1.63 -7.51
N VAL A 158 16.10 1.77 -7.67
CA VAL A 158 16.78 1.58 -8.97
C VAL A 158 16.86 0.11 -9.36
N SER A 159 17.13 -0.79 -8.39
CA SER A 159 17.23 -2.23 -8.63
C SER A 159 15.92 -2.87 -9.09
N ASN A 160 14.80 -2.16 -8.93
CA ASN A 160 13.45 -2.56 -9.39
C ASN A 160 13.13 -4.02 -9.03
N SER A 161 13.56 -4.46 -7.83
CA SER A 161 13.24 -5.80 -7.34
C SER A 161 11.73 -5.83 -7.08
N ASN A 162 11.01 -6.76 -7.73
CA ASN A 162 9.57 -6.98 -7.49
C ASN A 162 9.26 -7.44 -6.04
N ALA A 163 10.27 -7.43 -5.18
CA ALA A 163 10.20 -7.92 -3.81
C ALA A 163 9.68 -6.87 -2.81
N SER A 164 9.74 -5.58 -3.15
CA SER A 164 9.34 -4.51 -2.23
C SER A 164 8.59 -3.38 -2.91
N PHE A 165 7.72 -2.71 -2.15
CA PHE A 165 7.01 -1.51 -2.57
C PHE A 165 7.65 -0.27 -1.96
N HIS A 166 7.84 0.77 -2.77
CA HIS A 166 8.43 2.02 -2.32
C HIS A 166 7.33 3.04 -2.00
N LEU A 167 7.34 3.51 -0.76
CA LEU A 167 6.31 4.39 -0.22
C LEU A 167 6.88 5.77 0.11
N LYS A 168 6.07 6.79 -0.18
CA LYS A 168 6.29 8.16 0.31
C LYS A 168 5.12 8.56 1.19
N THR A 169 5.39 9.13 2.37
CA THR A 169 4.36 9.75 3.22
C THR A 169 3.83 11.02 2.58
N LEU A 170 2.52 11.28 2.74
CA LEU A 170 1.83 12.47 2.22
C LEU A 170 1.51 13.46 3.33
#